data_12167463ce47925ebe459a5f11a58ee7
#
_entry.id   12167463ce47925ebe459a5f11a58ee7
#
_cell.length_a   1.000
_cell.length_b   1.000
_cell.length_c   1.000
_cell.angle_alpha   90.00
_cell.angle_beta   90.00
_cell.angle_gamma   90.00
#
_symmetry.space_group_name_H-M   'P 1'
#
loop_
_entity.id
_entity.type
_entity.pdbx_description
1 polymer ?
#
loop_
_entity_poly.entity_id
_entity_poly.type
_entity_poly.pdbx_seq_one_letter_code
_entity_poly.pdbx_strand_id
1 'polypeptide(L)'
;MELNKIYNEDCITYMKSLPEKCIDLIIADPPYFQICGDFDYIWKNVDEYINWCKEWINEVYRILKDNGSFYLWGAIGYNNGYPLFKLTDWIEQNELFKVKNWITQRNTRGRGVSKCYMKAREELVFMTKSEDYTWNTAYTEEKSNRKDLGANGKPRKNEFKRCSDVWIDISEASQSSKERFKLSNGESFPTVKAQKLCDRIIKASSNEGDLVYIPFAGSGSEIVSCIRNNRNWIATELNREYIDEIILSRISSI
;
A
#
# COMPACT_ATOMS: atom_id res chain seq x y z
N MET A 1 12.19 -20.01 -0.75
CA MET A 1 11.58 -18.73 -1.18
C MET A 1 11.97 -18.50 -2.63
N GLU A 2 11.03 -18.45 -3.55
CA GLU A 2 11.25 -18.18 -4.97
C GLU A 2 10.85 -16.72 -5.24
N LEU A 3 11.76 -15.94 -5.84
CA LEU A 3 11.55 -14.52 -6.12
C LEU A 3 10.71 -14.32 -7.38
N ASN A 4 10.08 -13.14 -7.49
CA ASN A 4 9.30 -12.71 -8.63
C ASN A 4 8.13 -13.67 -8.93
N LYS A 5 7.45 -14.06 -7.86
CA LYS A 5 6.37 -15.04 -7.91
C LYS A 5 5.18 -14.63 -7.07
N ILE A 6 3.98 -14.93 -7.59
CA ILE A 6 2.73 -14.84 -6.85
C ILE A 6 2.28 -16.23 -6.40
N TYR A 7 1.81 -16.32 -5.16
CA TYR A 7 1.30 -17.53 -4.56
C TYR A 7 -0.20 -17.41 -4.31
N ASN A 8 -0.96 -18.41 -4.75
CA ASN A 8 -2.38 -18.51 -4.43
C ASN A 8 -2.54 -19.13 -3.05
N GLU A 9 -2.32 -18.33 -2.03
CA GLU A 9 -2.25 -18.79 -0.65
C GLU A 9 -2.66 -17.66 0.31
N ASP A 10 -3.11 -18.03 1.51
CA ASP A 10 -3.33 -17.11 2.60
C ASP A 10 -2.01 -16.45 3.05
N CYS A 11 -2.03 -15.12 3.21
CA CYS A 11 -0.83 -14.35 3.52
C CYS A 11 -0.18 -14.73 4.86
N ILE A 12 -0.98 -15.10 5.87
CA ILE A 12 -0.48 -15.52 7.20
C ILE A 12 0.26 -16.85 7.07
N THR A 13 -0.38 -17.81 6.38
CA THR A 13 0.21 -19.12 6.12
C THR A 13 1.52 -19.00 5.37
N TYR A 14 1.54 -18.20 4.31
CA TYR A 14 2.74 -17.96 3.52
C TYR A 14 3.85 -17.28 4.34
N MET A 15 3.53 -16.19 5.05
CA MET A 15 4.50 -15.47 5.88
C MET A 15 5.15 -16.37 6.94
N LYS A 16 4.40 -17.27 7.57
CA LYS A 16 4.94 -18.25 8.54
C LYS A 16 6.00 -19.17 7.93
N SER A 17 6.01 -19.39 6.62
CA SER A 17 7.03 -20.16 5.91
C SER A 17 8.30 -19.36 5.60
N LEU A 18 8.26 -18.04 5.71
CA LEU A 18 9.39 -17.17 5.41
C LEU A 18 10.36 -17.05 6.59
N PRO A 19 11.67 -16.90 6.31
CA PRO A 19 12.64 -16.56 7.35
C PRO A 19 12.33 -15.21 8.00
N GLU A 20 12.84 -15.01 9.21
CA GLU A 20 12.83 -13.68 9.84
C GLU A 20 13.73 -12.70 9.08
N LYS A 21 13.37 -11.42 9.13
CA LYS A 21 14.20 -10.31 8.62
C LYS A 21 14.70 -10.51 7.19
N CYS A 22 13.83 -11.00 6.30
CA CYS A 22 14.20 -11.31 4.91
C CYS A 22 13.64 -10.30 3.88
N ILE A 23 12.68 -9.44 4.25
CA ILE A 23 11.97 -8.52 3.36
C ILE A 23 12.45 -7.08 3.62
N ASP A 24 12.69 -6.31 2.54
CA ASP A 24 13.11 -4.90 2.62
C ASP A 24 11.92 -3.95 2.73
N LEU A 25 10.84 -4.22 2.00
CA LEU A 25 9.63 -3.38 1.96
C LEU A 25 8.38 -4.26 1.95
N ILE A 26 7.41 -3.92 2.78
CA ILE A 26 6.07 -4.55 2.75
C ILE A 26 5.03 -3.49 2.47
N ILE A 27 4.13 -3.75 1.50
CA ILE A 27 3.00 -2.88 1.16
C ILE A 27 1.73 -3.72 1.29
N ALA A 28 0.91 -3.41 2.29
CA ALA A 28 -0.34 -4.11 2.56
C ALA A 28 -1.55 -3.23 2.23
N ASP A 29 -2.41 -3.74 1.36
CA ASP A 29 -3.74 -3.17 1.04
C ASP A 29 -4.82 -4.22 1.39
N PRO A 30 -5.05 -4.47 2.70
CA PRO A 30 -5.98 -5.50 3.14
C PRO A 30 -7.42 -5.09 2.86
N PRO A 31 -8.40 -6.00 2.98
CA PRO A 31 -9.81 -5.61 3.14
C PRO A 31 -9.97 -4.55 4.24
N TYR A 32 -10.87 -3.56 4.05
CA TYR A 32 -10.99 -2.42 4.96
C TYR A 32 -12.11 -2.54 6.00
N PHE A 33 -12.76 -3.67 6.07
CA PHE A 33 -13.92 -3.98 6.90
C PHE A 33 -15.16 -3.14 6.54
N GLN A 34 -16.15 -3.78 5.91
CA GLN A 34 -17.45 -3.22 5.54
C GLN A 34 -17.39 -1.96 4.64
N ILE A 35 -16.46 -1.91 3.71
CA ILE A 35 -16.33 -0.80 2.76
C ILE A 35 -16.73 -1.18 1.34
N CYS A 36 -16.19 -2.29 0.78
CA CYS A 36 -16.38 -2.63 -0.63
C CYS A 36 -16.15 -4.13 -0.91
N GLY A 37 -17.11 -4.76 -1.61
CA GLY A 37 -17.00 -6.15 -2.03
C GLY A 37 -17.27 -7.16 -0.90
N ASP A 38 -17.59 -8.39 -1.27
CA ASP A 38 -17.96 -9.44 -0.31
C ASP A 38 -16.81 -9.80 0.64
N PHE A 39 -15.59 -9.67 0.18
CA PHE A 39 -14.38 -9.91 0.99
C PHE A 39 -14.22 -8.96 2.19
N ASP A 40 -14.89 -7.79 2.19
CA ASP A 40 -14.89 -6.85 3.32
C ASP A 40 -15.95 -7.20 4.38
N TYR A 41 -16.85 -8.13 4.10
CA TYR A 41 -18.00 -8.46 4.94
C TYR A 41 -17.92 -9.84 5.59
N ILE A 42 -16.76 -10.49 5.57
CA ILE A 42 -16.56 -11.85 6.12
C ILE A 42 -16.47 -11.86 7.66
N TRP A 43 -16.12 -10.73 8.30
CA TRP A 43 -16.04 -10.62 9.76
C TRP A 43 -17.36 -10.13 10.33
N LYS A 44 -17.80 -10.72 11.44
CA LYS A 44 -19.06 -10.36 12.12
C LYS A 44 -19.02 -8.98 12.77
N ASN A 45 -17.85 -8.58 13.27
CA ASN A 45 -17.64 -7.31 13.95
C ASN A 45 -16.20 -6.81 13.77
N VAL A 46 -15.97 -5.55 14.19
CA VAL A 46 -14.67 -4.92 14.03
C VAL A 46 -13.58 -5.60 14.87
N ASP A 47 -13.91 -6.20 16.00
CA ASP A 47 -12.91 -6.83 16.87
C ASP A 47 -12.39 -8.14 16.27
N GLU A 48 -13.24 -8.93 15.60
CA GLU A 48 -12.79 -10.08 14.81
C GLU A 48 -11.85 -9.65 13.69
N TYR A 49 -12.18 -8.59 12.95
CA TYR A 49 -11.33 -8.03 11.92
C TYR A 49 -9.98 -7.57 12.47
N ILE A 50 -9.99 -6.81 13.58
CA ILE A 50 -8.76 -6.32 14.24
C ILE A 50 -7.90 -7.49 14.72
N ASN A 51 -8.47 -8.56 15.27
CA ASN A 51 -7.72 -9.72 15.71
C ASN A 51 -7.05 -10.43 14.53
N TRP A 52 -7.77 -10.61 13.43
CA TRP A 52 -7.18 -11.12 12.19
C TRP A 52 -6.04 -10.22 11.68
N CYS A 53 -6.21 -8.90 11.71
CA CYS A 53 -5.15 -7.97 11.32
C CYS A 53 -3.91 -8.08 12.21
N LYS A 54 -4.09 -8.25 13.52
CA LYS A 54 -2.96 -8.43 14.45
C LYS A 54 -2.14 -9.67 14.13
N GLU A 55 -2.77 -10.75 13.68
CA GLU A 55 -2.04 -11.97 13.33
C GLU A 55 -1.06 -11.72 12.16
N TRP A 56 -1.55 -11.18 11.05
CA TRP A 56 -0.67 -10.94 9.92
C TRP A 56 0.30 -9.76 10.14
N ILE A 57 -0.05 -8.74 10.93
CA ILE A 57 0.87 -7.63 11.27
C ILE A 57 2.05 -8.15 12.12
N ASN A 58 1.84 -9.09 13.04
CA ASN A 58 2.92 -9.71 13.79
C ASN A 58 3.88 -10.47 12.86
N GLU A 59 3.35 -11.19 11.85
CA GLU A 59 4.19 -11.84 10.85
C GLU A 59 4.95 -10.82 9.97
N VAL A 60 4.29 -9.71 9.57
CA VAL A 60 4.96 -8.59 8.89
C VAL A 60 6.13 -8.08 9.73
N TYR A 61 5.94 -7.88 11.03
CA TYR A 61 7.02 -7.47 11.93
C TYR A 61 8.16 -8.50 11.95
N ARG A 62 7.86 -9.78 12.02
CA ARG A 62 8.87 -10.84 12.07
C ARG A 62 9.71 -10.89 10.80
N ILE A 63 9.08 -10.88 9.62
CA ILE A 63 9.78 -11.05 8.33
C ILE A 63 10.44 -9.78 7.80
N LEU A 64 10.01 -8.58 8.25
CA LEU A 64 10.61 -7.32 7.82
C LEU A 64 12.01 -7.15 8.43
N LYS A 65 12.99 -6.72 7.62
CA LYS A 65 14.33 -6.35 8.08
C LYS A 65 14.29 -5.20 9.07
N ASP A 66 15.33 -5.04 9.90
CA ASP A 66 15.40 -3.97 10.89
C ASP A 66 15.44 -2.57 10.25
N ASN A 67 16.02 -2.45 9.05
CA ASN A 67 16.03 -1.26 8.21
C ASN A 67 14.90 -1.21 7.18
N GLY A 68 13.95 -2.13 7.26
CA GLY A 68 12.82 -2.25 6.33
C GLY A 68 11.69 -1.27 6.63
N SER A 69 10.83 -1.09 5.64
CA SER A 69 9.67 -0.20 5.70
C SER A 69 8.37 -0.97 5.52
N PHE A 70 7.33 -0.56 6.24
CA PHE A 70 6.00 -1.12 6.13
C PHE A 70 4.97 -0.02 5.83
N TYR A 71 4.15 -0.26 4.81
CA TYR A 71 3.05 0.60 4.42
C TYR A 71 1.73 -0.12 4.57
N LEU A 72 0.80 0.49 5.30
CA LEU A 72 -0.53 -0.05 5.55
C LEU A 72 -1.59 0.89 4.98
N TRP A 73 -2.26 0.48 3.91
CA TRP A 73 -3.45 1.14 3.42
C TRP A 73 -4.65 0.85 4.31
N GLY A 74 -5.56 1.80 4.39
CA GLY A 74 -6.81 1.60 5.11
C GLY A 74 -7.79 2.74 4.90
N ALA A 75 -9.00 2.56 5.37
CA ALA A 75 -10.02 3.58 5.35
C ALA A 75 -10.32 4.07 6.76
N ILE A 76 -10.43 5.39 6.91
CA ILE A 76 -11.11 5.99 8.06
C ILE A 76 -12.59 5.99 7.73
N GLY A 77 -13.24 4.86 8.00
CA GLY A 77 -14.66 4.68 7.80
C GLY A 77 -15.48 5.37 8.88
N TYR A 78 -16.72 5.74 8.55
CA TYR A 78 -17.75 5.96 9.54
C TYR A 78 -18.63 4.71 9.57
N ASN A 79 -19.18 4.39 10.72
CA ASN A 79 -20.01 3.20 10.96
C ASN A 79 -19.28 1.83 10.90
N ASN A 80 -17.96 1.81 10.69
CA ASN A 80 -17.19 0.56 10.70
C ASN A 80 -16.19 0.44 11.88
N GLY A 81 -16.32 1.29 12.90
CA GLY A 81 -15.52 1.20 14.13
C GLY A 81 -14.07 1.67 14.01
N TYR A 82 -13.71 2.40 12.95
CA TYR A 82 -12.38 3.00 12.74
C TYR A 82 -11.19 2.01 12.83
N PRO A 83 -11.18 0.94 12.03
CA PRO A 83 -10.19 -0.13 12.19
C PRO A 83 -8.74 0.35 12.03
N LEU A 84 -8.45 1.24 11.09
CA LEU A 84 -7.08 1.73 10.88
C LEU A 84 -6.53 2.47 12.11
N PHE A 85 -7.35 3.28 12.80
CA PHE A 85 -6.95 3.93 14.04
C PHE A 85 -6.65 2.91 15.15
N LYS A 86 -7.54 1.93 15.33
CA LYS A 86 -7.36 0.88 16.34
C LYS A 86 -6.10 0.07 16.10
N LEU A 87 -5.81 -0.25 14.83
CA LEU A 87 -4.60 -0.99 14.45
C LEU A 87 -3.34 -0.16 14.70
N THR A 88 -3.35 1.12 14.32
CA THR A 88 -2.20 2.01 14.52
C THR A 88 -1.93 2.23 16.00
N ASP A 89 -2.97 2.47 16.81
CA ASP A 89 -2.86 2.59 18.27
C ASP A 89 -2.31 1.30 18.90
N TRP A 90 -2.81 0.13 18.47
CA TRP A 90 -2.30 -1.16 18.96
C TRP A 90 -0.82 -1.38 18.54
N ILE A 91 -0.43 -0.99 17.33
CA ILE A 91 0.96 -1.08 16.86
C ILE A 91 1.89 -0.24 17.75
N GLU A 92 1.50 0.99 18.08
CA GLU A 92 2.28 1.87 18.93
C GLU A 92 2.36 1.37 20.38
N GLN A 93 1.23 0.93 20.96
CA GLN A 93 1.20 0.40 22.35
C GLN A 93 2.04 -0.87 22.51
N ASN A 94 2.24 -1.65 21.45
CA ASN A 94 3.07 -2.85 21.48
C ASN A 94 4.49 -2.62 20.94
N GLU A 95 4.87 -1.38 20.66
CA GLU A 95 6.19 -0.97 20.17
C GLU A 95 6.68 -1.77 18.93
N LEU A 96 5.73 -2.21 18.08
CA LEU A 96 6.07 -3.02 16.91
C LEU A 96 6.77 -2.18 15.85
N PHE A 97 6.18 -1.02 15.52
CA PHE A 97 6.70 -0.13 14.49
C PHE A 97 6.67 1.32 14.95
N LYS A 98 7.56 2.12 14.37
CA LYS A 98 7.57 3.59 14.53
C LYS A 98 6.77 4.20 13.38
N VAL A 99 5.68 4.87 13.69
CA VAL A 99 4.89 5.61 12.68
C VAL A 99 5.70 6.83 12.23
N LYS A 100 6.02 6.89 10.94
CA LYS A 100 6.75 8.00 10.33
C LYS A 100 5.83 9.03 9.70
N ASN A 101 4.80 8.59 8.99
CA ASN A 101 3.79 9.47 8.41
C ASN A 101 2.43 8.80 8.39
N TRP A 102 1.41 9.60 8.63
CA TRP A 102 0.05 9.31 8.25
C TRP A 102 -0.23 10.07 6.95
N ILE A 103 -0.36 9.35 5.85
CA ILE A 103 -0.48 9.91 4.51
C ILE A 103 -1.94 9.89 4.10
N THR A 104 -2.45 11.04 3.62
CA THR A 104 -3.79 11.13 3.04
C THR A 104 -3.68 11.22 1.52
N GLN A 105 -4.21 10.22 0.82
CA GLN A 105 -4.39 10.22 -0.61
C GLN A 105 -5.76 10.83 -0.96
N ARG A 106 -5.77 11.89 -1.75
CA ARG A 106 -7.02 12.50 -2.23
C ARG A 106 -7.57 11.73 -3.42
N ASN A 107 -8.84 11.33 -3.29
CA ASN A 107 -9.61 10.80 -4.41
C ASN A 107 -10.28 11.94 -5.19
N THR A 108 -10.35 11.84 -6.52
CA THR A 108 -10.96 12.89 -7.37
C THR A 108 -12.48 12.93 -7.26
N ARG A 109 -13.10 11.81 -6.87
CA ARG A 109 -14.55 11.70 -6.67
C ARG A 109 -14.85 11.37 -5.22
N GLY A 110 -15.44 12.34 -4.52
CA GLY A 110 -15.97 12.11 -3.19
C GLY A 110 -17.24 11.23 -3.25
N ARG A 111 -17.35 10.32 -2.29
CA ARG A 111 -18.62 9.60 -2.03
C ARG A 111 -19.36 10.33 -0.94
N GLY A 112 -20.59 10.80 -1.27
CA GLY A 112 -21.33 11.68 -0.39
C GLY A 112 -22.44 10.99 0.37
N VAL A 113 -22.75 11.55 1.53
CA VAL A 113 -23.99 11.40 2.26
C VAL A 113 -24.63 12.78 2.40
N SER A 114 -25.97 12.86 2.45
CA SER A 114 -26.70 14.12 2.36
C SER A 114 -26.46 15.09 3.53
N LYS A 115 -25.93 14.64 4.64
CA LYS A 115 -25.80 15.42 5.89
C LYS A 115 -24.37 15.52 6.44
N CYS A 116 -23.33 15.21 5.62
CA CYS A 116 -21.95 15.45 6.00
C CYS A 116 -21.07 15.73 4.78
N TYR A 117 -19.80 16.08 5.01
CA TYR A 117 -18.85 16.27 3.93
C TYR A 117 -18.58 14.97 3.16
N MET A 118 -18.41 15.10 1.83
CA MET A 118 -18.07 13.96 0.97
C MET A 118 -16.72 13.40 1.36
N LYS A 119 -16.65 12.08 1.42
CA LYS A 119 -15.36 11.37 1.57
C LYS A 119 -14.62 11.38 0.24
N ALA A 120 -13.43 11.92 0.24
CA ALA A 120 -12.59 12.06 -0.94
C ALA A 120 -11.13 11.69 -0.64
N ARG A 121 -10.92 10.68 0.20
CA ARG A 121 -9.57 10.26 0.61
C ARG A 121 -9.49 8.78 0.97
N GLU A 122 -8.29 8.25 0.84
CA GLU A 122 -7.82 7.01 1.44
C GLU A 122 -6.62 7.32 2.34
N GLU A 123 -6.35 6.47 3.29
CA GLU A 123 -5.27 6.67 4.25
C GLU A 123 -4.20 5.60 4.06
N LEU A 124 -2.96 6.01 4.27
CA LEU A 124 -1.79 5.15 4.21
C LEU A 124 -0.88 5.47 5.39
N VAL A 125 -0.57 4.47 6.20
CA VAL A 125 0.36 4.64 7.33
C VAL A 125 1.73 4.11 6.92
N PHE A 126 2.73 4.98 6.96
CA PHE A 126 4.12 4.63 6.73
C PHE A 126 4.83 4.38 8.06
N MET A 127 5.42 3.22 8.19
CA MET A 127 6.04 2.73 9.42
C MET A 127 7.39 2.10 9.17
N THR A 128 8.26 2.11 10.19
CA THR A 128 9.59 1.46 10.17
C THR A 128 9.87 0.76 11.49
N LYS A 129 10.79 -0.21 11.51
CA LYS A 129 11.23 -0.85 12.74
C LYS A 129 12.25 0.00 13.51
N SER A 130 13.10 0.73 12.79
CA SER A 130 14.19 1.51 13.37
C SER A 130 14.25 2.91 12.78
N GLU A 131 15.17 3.75 13.28
CA GLU A 131 15.47 5.05 12.69
C GLU A 131 16.40 4.93 11.48
N ASP A 132 17.13 3.83 11.35
CA ASP A 132 17.96 3.52 10.20
C ASP A 132 17.15 2.70 9.19
N TYR A 133 16.55 3.37 8.22
CA TYR A 133 15.72 2.75 7.19
C TYR A 133 16.02 3.32 5.80
N THR A 134 15.74 2.54 4.77
CA THR A 134 15.91 2.98 3.39
C THR A 134 14.92 4.11 3.07
N TRP A 135 15.46 5.28 2.71
CA TRP A 135 14.65 6.43 2.30
C TRP A 135 15.26 7.19 1.13
N ASN A 136 14.57 7.17 0.01
CA ASN A 136 14.88 7.96 -1.17
C ASN A 136 13.86 9.11 -1.27
N THR A 137 14.33 10.35 -1.23
CA THR A 137 13.42 11.51 -1.22
C THR A 137 12.51 11.50 -2.44
N ALA A 138 11.20 11.43 -2.19
CA ALA A 138 10.18 11.45 -3.24
C ALA A 138 9.84 12.89 -3.66
N TYR A 139 9.68 13.08 -4.98
CA TYR A 139 9.29 14.34 -5.59
C TYR A 139 8.03 14.15 -6.43
N THR A 140 7.23 15.23 -6.53
CA THR A 140 6.10 15.30 -7.46
C THR A 140 6.59 15.59 -8.88
N GLU A 141 5.70 15.51 -9.86
CA GLU A 141 6.00 15.95 -11.24
C GLU A 141 5.87 17.47 -11.42
N GLU A 142 5.48 18.19 -10.36
CA GLU A 142 5.28 19.63 -10.39
C GLU A 142 6.56 20.37 -10.03
N LYS A 143 6.96 21.32 -10.88
CA LYS A 143 8.13 22.17 -10.63
C LYS A 143 7.90 23.08 -9.42
N SER A 144 8.92 23.24 -8.63
CA SER A 144 8.89 24.16 -7.50
C SER A 144 9.07 25.62 -8.00
N ASN A 145 8.11 26.46 -7.69
CA ASN A 145 8.22 27.91 -7.95
C ASN A 145 9.17 28.65 -6.97
N ARG A 146 9.68 27.94 -5.96
CA ARG A 146 10.58 28.52 -4.97
C ARG A 146 11.98 28.69 -5.57
N LYS A 147 12.42 29.95 -5.58
CA LYS A 147 13.79 30.35 -6.00
C LYS A 147 14.76 30.44 -4.81
N ASP A 148 14.25 30.21 -3.61
CA ASP A 148 15.01 30.30 -2.37
C ASP A 148 16.04 29.14 -2.23
N LEU A 149 17.08 29.41 -1.50
CA LEU A 149 18.07 28.41 -1.10
C LEU A 149 17.43 27.39 -0.15
N GLY A 150 17.97 26.19 -0.10
CA GLY A 150 17.62 25.21 0.93
C GLY A 150 17.95 25.72 2.33
N ALA A 151 17.47 25.02 3.38
CA ALA A 151 17.68 25.42 4.79
C ALA A 151 19.17 25.59 5.18
N ASN A 152 20.08 25.02 4.40
CA ASN A 152 21.54 25.12 4.58
C ASN A 152 22.19 26.20 3.71
N GLY A 153 21.40 27.11 3.11
CA GLY A 153 21.90 28.19 2.24
C GLY A 153 22.42 27.72 0.85
N LYS A 154 22.33 26.44 0.52
CA LYS A 154 22.77 25.88 -0.77
C LYS A 154 21.62 25.82 -1.77
N PRO A 155 21.90 25.88 -3.10
CA PRO A 155 20.88 25.64 -4.13
C PRO A 155 20.17 24.31 -3.89
N ARG A 156 18.87 24.25 -4.19
CA ARG A 156 18.10 23.00 -4.11
C ARG A 156 18.65 21.98 -5.10
N LYS A 157 18.77 20.74 -4.64
CA LYS A 157 19.24 19.62 -5.47
C LYS A 157 18.24 19.20 -6.55
N ASN A 158 16.96 19.58 -6.42
CA ASN A 158 15.90 19.16 -7.32
C ASN A 158 14.98 20.34 -7.63
N GLU A 159 14.57 20.46 -8.90
CA GLU A 159 13.65 21.50 -9.38
C GLU A 159 12.18 21.19 -9.09
N PHE A 160 11.86 19.94 -8.71
CA PHE A 160 10.49 19.52 -8.42
C PHE A 160 10.11 19.70 -6.94
N LYS A 161 8.83 19.79 -6.68
CA LYS A 161 8.30 19.84 -5.31
C LYS A 161 8.51 18.50 -4.61
N ARG A 162 9.04 18.55 -3.38
CA ARG A 162 9.10 17.37 -2.53
C ARG A 162 7.68 16.91 -2.16
N CYS A 163 7.43 15.60 -2.17
CA CYS A 163 6.17 15.04 -1.71
C CYS A 163 5.94 15.36 -0.24
N SER A 164 4.70 15.72 0.10
CA SER A 164 4.20 15.84 1.47
C SER A 164 3.47 14.55 1.86
N ASP A 165 2.87 14.53 3.03
CA ASP A 165 1.96 13.49 3.51
C ASP A 165 0.51 13.67 3.05
N VAL A 166 0.22 14.70 2.24
CA VAL A 166 -1.06 14.88 1.56
C VAL A 166 -0.83 14.78 0.05
N TRP A 167 -1.25 13.66 -0.52
CA TRP A 167 -1.07 13.37 -1.94
C TRP A 167 -2.30 13.79 -2.75
N ILE A 168 -2.18 14.90 -3.46
CA ILE A 168 -3.23 15.48 -4.31
C ILE A 168 -2.86 15.48 -5.80
N ASP A 169 -1.64 15.12 -6.11
CA ASP A 169 -1.03 15.17 -7.44
C ASP A 169 -1.20 13.87 -8.24
N ILE A 170 -1.75 12.82 -7.62
CA ILE A 170 -2.05 11.55 -8.25
C ILE A 170 -3.55 11.29 -8.11
N SER A 171 -4.21 11.11 -9.24
CA SER A 171 -5.61 10.68 -9.26
C SER A 171 -5.72 9.18 -9.05
N GLU A 172 -6.79 8.75 -8.38
CA GLU A 172 -7.18 7.34 -8.31
C GLU A 172 -7.42 6.76 -9.71
N ALA A 173 -7.33 5.44 -9.86
CA ALA A 173 -7.75 4.75 -11.07
C ALA A 173 -9.26 4.93 -11.28
N SER A 174 -9.67 5.80 -12.20
CA SER A 174 -11.09 6.04 -12.50
C SER A 174 -11.68 4.90 -13.32
N GLN A 175 -13.02 4.77 -13.34
CA GLN A 175 -13.71 3.74 -14.13
C GLN A 175 -13.40 3.81 -15.64
N SER A 176 -12.99 4.97 -16.14
CA SER A 176 -12.58 5.18 -17.54
C SER A 176 -11.07 5.05 -17.74
N SER A 177 -10.30 4.77 -16.71
CA SER A 177 -8.85 4.67 -16.82
C SER A 177 -8.43 3.32 -17.41
N LYS A 178 -7.29 3.29 -18.12
CA LYS A 178 -6.67 2.06 -18.62
C LYS A 178 -6.18 1.15 -17.49
N GLU A 179 -6.21 1.61 -16.25
CA GLU A 179 -5.83 0.85 -15.05
C GLU A 179 -7.03 0.10 -14.45
N ARG A 180 -8.21 0.18 -15.06
CA ARG A 180 -9.40 -0.61 -14.65
C ARG A 180 -9.44 -1.94 -15.37
N PHE A 181 -9.68 -2.99 -14.60
CA PHE A 181 -9.72 -4.36 -15.12
C PHE A 181 -11.11 -4.95 -14.93
N LYS A 182 -11.49 -5.80 -15.89
CA LYS A 182 -12.71 -6.60 -15.84
C LYS A 182 -12.32 -8.07 -15.86
N LEU A 183 -13.06 -8.86 -15.11
CA LEU A 183 -13.00 -10.31 -15.18
C LEU A 183 -13.77 -10.82 -16.42
N SER A 184 -13.52 -12.05 -16.82
CA SER A 184 -14.19 -12.69 -17.94
C SER A 184 -15.72 -12.76 -17.79
N ASN A 185 -16.21 -12.79 -16.53
CA ASN A 185 -17.64 -12.71 -16.21
C ASN A 185 -18.25 -11.31 -16.37
N GLY A 186 -17.44 -10.30 -16.76
CA GLY A 186 -17.85 -8.92 -16.96
C GLY A 186 -17.82 -8.03 -15.68
N GLU A 187 -17.54 -8.59 -14.54
CA GLU A 187 -17.39 -7.84 -13.29
C GLU A 187 -16.12 -6.99 -13.32
N SER A 188 -16.21 -5.80 -12.75
CA SER A 188 -15.04 -4.91 -12.62
C SER A 188 -14.32 -5.19 -11.32
N PHE A 189 -12.99 -5.28 -11.35
CA PHE A 189 -12.19 -5.31 -10.12
C PHE A 189 -12.48 -4.04 -9.30
N PRO A 190 -12.86 -4.15 -8.03
CA PRO A 190 -13.50 -3.05 -7.29
C PRO A 190 -12.53 -1.92 -6.94
N THR A 191 -11.28 -2.24 -6.60
CA THR A 191 -10.35 -1.30 -5.94
C THR A 191 -8.94 -1.38 -6.52
N VAL A 192 -8.70 -0.70 -7.64
CA VAL A 192 -7.36 -0.65 -8.26
C VAL A 192 -6.59 0.55 -7.68
N LYS A 193 -5.42 0.31 -7.10
CA LYS A 193 -4.50 1.39 -6.76
C LYS A 193 -3.85 1.95 -8.03
N ALA A 194 -3.83 3.27 -8.17
CA ALA A 194 -3.18 3.91 -9.29
C ALA A 194 -1.68 3.57 -9.33
N GLN A 195 -1.17 3.23 -10.50
CA GLN A 195 0.22 2.78 -10.68
C GLN A 195 1.24 3.78 -10.10
N LYS A 196 1.02 5.08 -10.29
CA LYS A 196 1.88 6.14 -9.76
C LYS A 196 1.97 6.17 -8.23
N LEU A 197 0.92 5.72 -7.50
CA LEU A 197 0.97 5.62 -6.03
C LEU A 197 1.94 4.52 -5.60
N CYS A 198 1.83 3.35 -6.24
CA CYS A 198 2.72 2.21 -5.97
C CYS A 198 4.16 2.56 -6.34
N ASP A 199 4.40 3.20 -7.49
CA ASP A 199 5.73 3.67 -7.92
C ASP A 199 6.34 4.63 -6.89
N ARG A 200 5.55 5.54 -6.33
CA ARG A 200 6.02 6.50 -5.31
C ARG A 200 6.50 5.79 -4.06
N ILE A 201 5.73 4.84 -3.54
CA ILE A 201 6.07 4.07 -2.34
C ILE A 201 7.34 3.24 -2.58
N ILE A 202 7.36 2.47 -3.66
CA ILE A 202 8.47 1.57 -3.99
C ILE A 202 9.77 2.34 -4.17
N LYS A 203 9.77 3.45 -4.92
CA LYS A 203 10.95 4.28 -5.13
C LYS A 203 11.44 4.94 -3.86
N ALA A 204 10.52 5.38 -2.98
CA ALA A 204 10.89 6.07 -1.75
C ALA A 204 11.53 5.13 -0.72
N SER A 205 11.04 3.90 -0.59
CA SER A 205 11.38 3.02 0.52
C SER A 205 12.06 1.71 0.13
N SER A 206 12.60 1.65 -1.08
CA SER A 206 13.46 0.53 -1.51
C SER A 206 14.50 0.97 -2.54
N ASN A 207 15.53 0.16 -2.74
CA ASN A 207 16.53 0.30 -3.79
C ASN A 207 16.34 -0.77 -4.87
N GLU A 208 17.01 -0.63 -6.02
CA GLU A 208 17.01 -1.66 -7.05
C GLU A 208 17.60 -2.97 -6.48
N GLY A 209 16.95 -4.08 -6.78
CA GLY A 209 17.31 -5.40 -6.25
C GLY A 209 16.72 -5.75 -4.88
N ASP A 210 16.20 -4.77 -4.11
CA ASP A 210 15.53 -5.03 -2.84
C ASP A 210 14.28 -5.90 -3.02
N LEU A 211 13.92 -6.65 -2.00
CA LEU A 211 12.78 -7.56 -1.99
C LEU A 211 11.54 -6.90 -1.37
N VAL A 212 10.50 -6.81 -2.17
CA VAL A 212 9.19 -6.28 -1.77
C VAL A 212 8.20 -7.43 -1.57
N TYR A 213 7.50 -7.46 -0.44
CA TYR A 213 6.42 -8.40 -0.20
C TYR A 213 5.06 -7.69 -0.24
N ILE A 214 4.12 -8.30 -0.96
CA ILE A 214 2.75 -7.80 -1.17
C ILE A 214 1.77 -8.86 -0.66
N PRO A 215 1.32 -8.77 0.60
CA PRO A 215 0.45 -9.78 1.22
C PRO A 215 -0.95 -9.87 0.62
N PHE A 216 -1.42 -8.80 -0.02
CA PHE A 216 -2.75 -8.69 -0.63
C PHE A 216 -2.60 -8.13 -2.04
N ALA A 217 -2.32 -8.99 -3.03
CA ALA A 217 -1.92 -8.53 -4.36
C ALA A 217 -3.05 -7.87 -5.15
N GLY A 218 -4.30 -8.30 -4.95
CA GLY A 218 -5.48 -7.71 -5.58
C GLY A 218 -5.37 -7.64 -7.10
N SER A 219 -5.21 -6.44 -7.64
CA SER A 219 -4.99 -6.21 -9.08
C SER A 219 -3.51 -6.27 -9.51
N GLY A 220 -2.56 -6.44 -8.60
CA GLY A 220 -1.13 -6.51 -8.88
C GLY A 220 -0.46 -5.17 -9.21
N SER A 221 -1.00 -4.04 -8.78
CA SER A 221 -0.40 -2.72 -9.08
C SER A 221 1.00 -2.58 -8.48
N GLU A 222 1.22 -3.07 -7.27
CA GLU A 222 2.52 -3.09 -6.59
C GLU A 222 3.51 -4.02 -7.30
N ILE A 223 3.05 -5.18 -7.82
CA ILE A 223 3.87 -6.12 -8.59
C ILE A 223 4.40 -5.44 -9.86
N VAL A 224 3.50 -4.82 -10.63
CA VAL A 224 3.87 -4.06 -11.84
C VAL A 224 4.88 -2.96 -11.51
N SER A 225 4.70 -2.29 -10.39
CA SER A 225 5.64 -1.27 -9.91
C SER A 225 7.01 -1.83 -9.55
N CYS A 226 7.06 -2.99 -8.90
CA CYS A 226 8.32 -3.68 -8.60
C CYS A 226 9.09 -4.02 -9.87
N ILE A 227 8.43 -4.62 -10.86
CA ILE A 227 9.04 -5.00 -12.14
C ILE A 227 9.59 -3.77 -12.87
N ARG A 228 8.79 -2.71 -13.02
CA ARG A 228 9.18 -1.47 -13.70
C ARG A 228 10.33 -0.72 -13.05
N ASN A 229 10.51 -0.93 -11.76
CA ASN A 229 11.54 -0.24 -10.98
C ASN A 229 12.68 -1.18 -10.55
N ASN A 230 12.85 -2.36 -11.16
CA ASN A 230 13.92 -3.32 -10.89
C ASN A 230 13.98 -3.80 -9.42
N ARG A 231 12.83 -4.00 -8.76
CA ARG A 231 12.74 -4.63 -7.44
C ARG A 231 12.37 -6.09 -7.60
N ASN A 232 12.95 -6.95 -6.76
CA ASN A 232 12.44 -8.29 -6.58
C ASN A 232 11.12 -8.23 -5.79
N TRP A 233 10.24 -9.19 -6.03
CA TRP A 233 8.95 -9.20 -5.37
C TRP A 233 8.49 -10.61 -5.03
N ILE A 234 7.64 -10.70 -4.04
CA ILE A 234 6.83 -11.87 -3.71
C ILE A 234 5.43 -11.34 -3.39
N ALA A 235 4.41 -12.06 -3.80
CA ALA A 235 3.04 -11.67 -3.51
C ALA A 235 2.17 -12.87 -3.16
N THR A 236 1.13 -12.62 -2.37
CA THR A 236 0.06 -13.59 -2.08
C THR A 236 -1.29 -13.01 -2.50
N GLU A 237 -2.17 -13.89 -2.99
CA GLU A 237 -3.55 -13.57 -3.34
C GLU A 237 -4.41 -14.81 -3.16
N LEU A 238 -5.53 -14.68 -2.45
CA LEU A 238 -6.46 -15.78 -2.23
C LEU A 238 -7.33 -16.09 -3.44
N ASN A 239 -7.72 -15.04 -4.17
CA ASN A 239 -8.60 -15.20 -5.32
C ASN A 239 -7.81 -15.64 -6.55
N ARG A 240 -8.00 -16.89 -6.96
CA ARG A 240 -7.33 -17.49 -8.12
C ARG A 240 -7.68 -16.77 -9.43
N GLU A 241 -8.92 -16.29 -9.58
CA GLU A 241 -9.35 -15.59 -10.79
C GLU A 241 -8.61 -14.26 -10.95
N TYR A 242 -8.36 -13.54 -9.83
CA TYR A 242 -7.56 -12.30 -9.88
C TYR A 242 -6.13 -12.56 -10.34
N ILE A 243 -5.55 -13.68 -9.91
CA ILE A 243 -4.20 -14.08 -10.37
C ILE A 243 -4.22 -14.35 -11.86
N ASP A 244 -5.09 -15.25 -12.32
CA ASP A 244 -5.07 -15.78 -13.69
C ASP A 244 -5.52 -14.73 -14.71
N GLU A 245 -6.55 -13.96 -14.42
CA GLU A 245 -7.16 -13.06 -15.40
C GLU A 245 -6.58 -11.65 -15.36
N ILE A 246 -6.10 -11.18 -14.20
CA ILE A 246 -5.63 -9.80 -14.05
C ILE A 246 -4.12 -9.75 -13.89
N ILE A 247 -3.59 -10.38 -12.83
CA ILE A 247 -2.19 -10.19 -12.44
C ILE A 247 -1.24 -10.74 -13.49
N LEU A 248 -1.43 -12.00 -13.91
CA LEU A 248 -0.55 -12.62 -14.91
C LEU A 248 -0.62 -11.91 -16.27
N SER A 249 -1.80 -11.43 -16.68
CA SER A 249 -1.95 -10.62 -17.89
C SER A 249 -1.19 -9.30 -17.80
N ARG A 250 -1.21 -8.62 -16.64
CA ARG A 250 -0.46 -7.38 -16.42
C ARG A 250 1.05 -7.61 -16.42
N ILE A 251 1.52 -8.67 -15.79
CA ILE A 251 2.94 -9.02 -15.76
C ILE A 251 3.45 -9.32 -17.17
N SER A 252 2.70 -10.10 -17.97
CA SER A 252 3.09 -10.46 -19.34
C SER A 252 3.06 -9.28 -20.33
N SER A 253 2.45 -8.16 -19.95
CA SER A 253 2.38 -6.95 -20.79
C SER A 253 3.52 -5.94 -20.55
N ILE A 254 4.43 -6.21 -19.61
CA ILE A 254 5.58 -5.36 -19.28
C ILE A 254 6.82 -5.81 -20.04
#